data_2d5ff3c90f6c9e7b223cbd131d9f34b7
#
_entry.id   2d5ff3c90f6c9e7b223cbd131d9f34b7
#
_cell.length_a   1.000
_cell.length_b   1.000
_cell.length_c   1.000
_cell.angle_alpha   90.00
_cell.angle_beta   90.00
_cell.angle_gamma   90.00
#
_symmetry.space_group_name_H-M   'P 1'
#
loop_
_entity.id
_entity.type
_entity.pdbx_description
1 polymer ?
#
loop_
_entity_poly.entity_id
_entity_poly.type
_entity_poly.pdbx_seq_one_letter_code
_entity_poly.pdbx_strand_id
1 'polypeptide(L)'
;MCSYLSFQQAMVAEAVAYAKRTTCSEDGCPIPEETLNKAIDRLAVNLGKELVSLVPGRVSTEVDIRLSYDTEKSVERARSIIAMYQEEGISKDRILIKLAGTWGKFCLW
;
A
#
# COMPACT_ATOMS: atom_id res chain seq x y z
N MET A 1 10.67 13.35 21.58
CA MET A 1 10.38 11.89 21.50
C MET A 1 8.88 11.58 21.45
N CYS A 2 8.03 12.38 22.08
CA CYS A 2 6.56 12.19 22.07
C CYS A 2 5.89 12.45 20.70
N SER A 3 6.38 13.36 19.88
CA SER A 3 5.78 13.75 18.59
C SER A 3 5.93 12.69 17.49
N TYR A 4 7.00 11.91 17.52
CA TYR A 4 7.24 10.86 16.52
C TYR A 4 6.30 9.65 16.69
N LEU A 5 6.09 9.23 17.94
CA LEU A 5 5.15 8.16 18.27
C LEU A 5 3.70 8.52 17.93
N SER A 6 3.29 9.78 18.17
CA SER A 6 1.95 10.24 17.84
C SER A 6 1.72 10.30 16.31
N PHE A 7 2.74 10.65 15.53
CA PHE A 7 2.68 10.67 14.07
C PHE A 7 2.52 9.26 13.50
N GLN A 8 3.32 8.28 13.99
CA GLN A 8 3.18 6.88 13.57
C GLN A 8 1.80 6.30 13.91
N GLN A 9 1.29 6.58 15.10
CA GLN A 9 -0.04 6.13 15.51
C GLN A 9 -1.14 6.73 14.63
N ALA A 10 -1.03 7.98 14.24
CA ALA A 10 -1.99 8.62 13.36
C ALA A 10 -2.01 7.97 11.95
N MET A 11 -0.83 7.64 11.39
CA MET A 11 -0.72 6.95 10.11
C MET A 11 -1.36 5.56 10.14
N VAL A 12 -1.13 4.80 11.20
CA VAL A 12 -1.74 3.47 11.38
C VAL A 12 -3.26 3.59 11.54
N ALA A 13 -3.74 4.52 12.35
CA ALA A 13 -5.16 4.73 12.59
C ALA A 13 -5.90 5.11 11.29
N GLU A 14 -5.32 5.99 10.46
CA GLU A 14 -5.87 6.36 9.16
C GLU A 14 -5.91 5.16 8.21
N ALA A 15 -4.83 4.38 8.12
CA ALA A 15 -4.76 3.20 7.26
C ALA A 15 -5.82 2.14 7.62
N VAL A 16 -6.03 1.90 8.92
CA VAL A 16 -7.09 1.00 9.41
C VAL A 16 -8.48 1.54 9.10
N ALA A 17 -8.70 2.84 9.31
CA ALA A 17 -9.99 3.48 9.00
C ALA A 17 -10.29 3.44 7.51
N TYR A 18 -9.31 3.68 6.64
CA TYR A 18 -9.43 3.55 5.19
C TYR A 18 -9.83 2.13 4.78
N ALA A 19 -9.11 1.13 5.28
CA ALA A 19 -9.38 -0.27 4.96
C ALA A 19 -10.80 -0.68 5.39
N LYS A 20 -11.23 -0.33 6.59
CA LYS A 20 -12.59 -0.60 7.07
C LYS A 20 -13.66 0.02 6.18
N ARG A 21 -13.50 1.28 5.76
CA ARG A 21 -14.46 1.95 4.86
C ARG A 21 -14.60 1.29 3.50
N THR A 22 -13.52 0.68 3.02
CA THR A 22 -13.46 0.12 1.65
C THR A 22 -13.79 -1.38 1.58
N THR A 23 -13.74 -2.10 2.70
CA THR A 23 -13.92 -3.57 2.72
C THR A 23 -15.00 -4.06 3.69
N CYS A 24 -15.38 -3.30 4.72
CA CYS A 24 -16.40 -3.70 5.68
C CYS A 24 -17.66 -2.85 5.55
N SER A 25 -18.80 -3.52 5.34
CA SER A 25 -20.11 -2.86 5.26
C SER A 25 -20.84 -2.81 6.60
N GLU A 26 -20.40 -3.54 7.65
CA GLU A 26 -21.14 -3.61 8.93
C GLU A 26 -20.19 -3.71 10.14
N ASP A 27 -20.59 -3.04 11.22
CA ASP A 27 -19.95 -3.11 12.53
C ASP A 27 -20.17 -4.49 13.16
N GLY A 28 -19.07 -5.17 13.53
CA GLY A 28 -19.12 -6.40 14.32
C GLY A 28 -18.60 -7.66 13.63
N CYS A 29 -18.15 -7.60 12.37
CA CYS A 29 -17.54 -8.74 11.71
C CYS A 29 -16.07 -8.89 12.12
N PRO A 30 -15.54 -10.13 12.30
CA PRO A 30 -14.10 -10.33 12.44
C PRO A 30 -13.40 -9.70 11.23
N ILE A 31 -12.30 -8.97 11.47
CA ILE A 31 -11.58 -8.25 10.42
C ILE A 31 -11.11 -9.25 9.36
N PRO A 32 -11.65 -9.24 8.14
CA PRO A 32 -11.21 -10.17 7.10
C PRO A 32 -9.73 -9.95 6.78
N GLU A 33 -9.04 -11.01 6.38
CA GLU A 33 -7.62 -10.92 5.96
C GLU A 33 -7.42 -9.89 4.84
N GLU A 34 -8.40 -9.75 3.97
CA GLU A 34 -8.41 -8.74 2.91
C GLU A 34 -8.39 -7.31 3.46
N THR A 35 -9.15 -7.03 4.51
CA THR A 35 -9.16 -5.73 5.18
C THR A 35 -7.80 -5.43 5.81
N LEU A 36 -7.19 -6.44 6.45
CA LEU A 36 -5.86 -6.29 7.04
C LEU A 36 -4.81 -6.01 5.95
N ASN A 37 -4.84 -6.78 4.87
CA ASN A 37 -3.94 -6.59 3.74
C ASN A 37 -4.08 -5.19 3.12
N LYS A 38 -5.30 -4.69 2.99
CA LYS A 38 -5.57 -3.34 2.49
C LYS A 38 -5.09 -2.25 3.44
N ALA A 39 -5.21 -2.48 4.75
CA ALA A 39 -4.65 -1.57 5.76
C ALA A 39 -3.12 -1.49 5.68
N ILE A 40 -2.45 -2.62 5.47
CA ILE A 40 -0.99 -2.68 5.31
C ILE A 40 -0.56 -1.90 4.04
N ASP A 41 -1.25 -2.10 2.92
CA ASP A 41 -0.96 -1.36 1.68
C ASP A 41 -1.17 0.14 1.86
N ARG A 42 -2.28 0.54 2.51
CA ARG A 42 -2.56 1.93 2.79
C ARG A 42 -1.50 2.56 3.70
N LEU A 43 -1.03 1.83 4.71
CA LEU A 43 0.06 2.28 5.57
C LEU A 43 1.36 2.50 4.79
N ALA A 44 1.68 1.60 3.86
CA ALA A 44 2.84 1.75 2.99
C ALA A 44 2.71 2.97 2.07
N VAL A 45 1.50 3.25 1.54
CA VAL A 45 1.20 4.44 0.74
C VAL A 45 1.34 5.72 1.58
N ASN A 46 0.84 5.74 2.82
CA ASN A 46 0.96 6.88 3.72
C ASN A 46 2.43 7.21 4.00
N LEU A 47 3.25 6.18 4.29
CA LEU A 47 4.68 6.37 4.47
C LEU A 47 5.35 6.85 3.17
N GLY A 48 5.00 6.26 2.04
CA GLY A 48 5.52 6.65 0.73
C GLY A 48 5.18 8.09 0.36
N LYS A 49 3.99 8.57 0.72
CA LYS A 49 3.56 9.96 0.56
C LYS A 49 4.50 10.93 1.29
N GLU A 50 4.82 10.63 2.55
CA GLU A 50 5.78 11.44 3.31
C GLU A 50 7.16 11.43 2.66
N LEU A 51 7.63 10.26 2.23
CA LEU A 51 8.93 10.14 1.56
C LEU A 51 8.98 10.90 0.24
N VAL A 52 7.91 10.88 -0.58
CA VAL A 52 7.82 11.64 -1.84
C VAL A 52 7.97 13.15 -1.60
N SER A 53 7.51 13.66 -0.47
CA SER A 53 7.65 15.06 -0.11
C SER A 53 9.09 15.45 0.25
N LEU A 54 9.88 14.49 0.73
CA LEU A 54 11.25 14.71 1.19
C LEU A 54 12.31 14.50 0.10
N VAL A 55 11.99 13.72 -0.94
CA VAL A 55 12.96 13.40 -2.00
C VAL A 55 12.50 13.91 -3.37
N PRO A 56 13.40 14.44 -4.20
CA PRO A 56 13.04 14.90 -5.55
C PRO A 56 12.81 13.75 -6.54
N GLY A 57 13.27 12.53 -6.22
CA GLY A 57 13.21 11.34 -7.06
C GLY A 57 11.92 10.54 -6.89
N ARG A 58 12.03 9.24 -7.21
CA ARG A 58 10.94 8.27 -7.07
C ARG A 58 11.04 7.54 -5.73
N VAL A 59 9.89 7.11 -5.22
CA VAL A 59 9.78 6.27 -4.02
C VAL A 59 9.33 4.88 -4.43
N SER A 60 9.95 3.84 -3.84
CA SER A 60 9.61 2.44 -4.10
C SER A 60 8.69 1.89 -3.02
N THR A 61 7.60 1.26 -3.46
CA THR A 61 6.67 0.54 -2.59
C THR A 61 6.61 -0.92 -3.03
N GLU A 62 6.69 -1.84 -2.08
CA GLU A 62 6.76 -3.27 -2.35
C GLU A 62 5.37 -3.92 -2.28
N VAL A 63 5.09 -4.81 -3.24
CA VAL A 63 3.95 -5.73 -3.17
C VAL A 63 4.30 -6.88 -2.22
N ASP A 64 3.32 -7.34 -1.45
CA ASP A 64 3.47 -8.41 -0.47
C ASP A 64 4.20 -9.63 -1.04
N ILE A 65 5.27 -10.03 -0.38
CA ILE A 65 6.11 -11.16 -0.78
C ILE A 65 5.36 -12.50 -0.84
N ARG A 66 4.26 -12.64 -0.10
CA ARG A 66 3.39 -13.81 -0.14
C ARG A 66 2.78 -14.04 -1.52
N LEU A 67 2.68 -12.99 -2.34
CA LEU A 67 2.21 -13.05 -3.72
C LEU A 67 3.32 -13.34 -4.76
N SER A 68 4.52 -13.75 -4.31
CA SER A 68 5.69 -13.93 -5.19
C SER A 68 5.46 -14.88 -6.36
N TYR A 69 4.64 -15.91 -6.16
CA TYR A 69 4.34 -16.92 -7.18
C TYR A 69 2.95 -16.74 -7.82
N ASP A 70 2.16 -15.77 -7.37
CA ASP A 70 0.85 -15.43 -7.94
C ASP A 70 0.99 -14.14 -8.76
N THR A 71 1.12 -14.30 -10.07
CA THR A 71 1.35 -13.19 -10.99
C THR A 71 0.14 -12.26 -11.10
N GLU A 72 -1.07 -12.84 -11.21
CA GLU A 72 -2.31 -12.07 -11.38
C GLU A 72 -2.60 -11.22 -10.15
N LYS A 73 -2.56 -11.80 -8.96
CA LYS A 73 -2.75 -11.07 -7.71
C LYS A 73 -1.67 -10.03 -7.46
N SER A 74 -0.43 -10.29 -7.89
CA SER A 74 0.65 -9.30 -7.77
C SER A 74 0.39 -8.06 -8.64
N VAL A 75 -0.11 -8.25 -9.86
CA VAL A 75 -0.48 -7.15 -10.78
C VAL A 75 -1.67 -6.38 -10.23
N GLU A 76 -2.70 -7.08 -9.77
CA GLU A 76 -3.87 -6.46 -9.15
C GLU A 76 -3.48 -5.61 -7.94
N ARG A 77 -2.63 -6.15 -7.07
CA ARG A 77 -2.13 -5.45 -5.90
C ARG A 77 -1.29 -4.22 -6.26
N ALA A 78 -0.41 -4.34 -7.25
CA ALA A 78 0.39 -3.22 -7.76
C ALA A 78 -0.50 -2.08 -8.28
N ARG A 79 -1.54 -2.42 -9.05
CA ARG A 79 -2.51 -1.44 -9.56
C ARG A 79 -3.29 -0.77 -8.42
N SER A 80 -3.69 -1.54 -7.42
CA SER A 80 -4.38 -1.01 -6.22
C SER A 80 -3.49 -0.01 -5.47
N ILE A 81 -2.21 -0.31 -5.25
CA ILE A 81 -1.26 0.59 -4.60
C ILE A 81 -1.09 1.88 -5.42
N ILE A 82 -0.95 1.78 -6.74
CA ILE A 82 -0.85 2.96 -7.62
C ILE A 82 -2.12 3.83 -7.52
N ALA A 83 -3.30 3.21 -7.51
CA ALA A 83 -4.57 3.93 -7.36
C ALA A 83 -4.63 4.68 -6.02
N MET A 84 -4.21 4.06 -4.91
CA MET A 84 -4.15 4.72 -3.61
C MET A 84 -3.20 5.94 -3.61
N TYR A 85 -2.06 5.87 -4.31
CA TYR A 85 -1.18 7.02 -4.49
C TYR A 85 -1.83 8.15 -5.30
N GLN A 86 -2.57 7.80 -6.34
CA GLN A 86 -3.31 8.77 -7.15
C GLN A 86 -4.42 9.47 -6.36
N GLU A 87 -5.13 8.76 -5.46
CA GLU A 87 -6.08 9.34 -4.52
C GLU A 87 -5.43 10.41 -3.62
N GLU A 88 -4.15 10.23 -3.28
CA GLU A 88 -3.35 11.19 -2.52
C GLU A 88 -2.70 12.29 -3.38
N GLY A 89 -3.03 12.37 -4.67
CA GLY A 89 -2.51 13.36 -5.59
C GLY A 89 -1.08 13.12 -6.07
N ILE A 90 -0.54 11.90 -5.87
CA ILE A 90 0.82 11.55 -6.26
C ILE A 90 0.79 10.87 -7.64
N SER A 91 1.51 11.46 -8.60
CA SER A 91 1.63 10.91 -9.96
C SER A 91 2.37 9.56 -9.94
N LYS A 92 1.93 8.63 -10.78
CA LYS A 92 2.58 7.33 -11.00
C LYS A 92 4.05 7.46 -11.40
N ASP A 93 4.45 8.56 -12.02
CA ASP A 93 5.84 8.81 -12.43
C ASP A 93 6.80 9.01 -11.24
N ARG A 94 6.23 9.26 -10.05
CA ARG A 94 6.97 9.41 -8.79
C ARG A 94 7.07 8.10 -8.00
N ILE A 95 6.41 7.03 -8.48
CA ILE A 95 6.29 5.76 -7.76
C ILE A 95 6.94 4.64 -8.55
N LEU A 96 7.68 3.77 -7.85
CA LEU A 96 8.17 2.50 -8.34
C LEU A 96 7.49 1.38 -7.55
N ILE A 97 6.99 0.38 -8.23
CA ILE A 97 6.44 -0.81 -7.56
C ILE A 97 7.49 -1.92 -7.61
N LYS A 98 7.91 -2.37 -6.44
CA LYS A 98 8.85 -3.47 -6.30
C LYS A 98 8.08 -4.79 -6.22
N LEU A 99 8.41 -5.71 -7.13
CA LEU A 99 7.86 -7.06 -7.22
C LEU A 99 8.96 -8.10 -6.97
N ALA A 100 8.59 -9.26 -6.42
CA ALA A 100 9.53 -10.37 -6.34
C ALA A 100 9.90 -10.87 -7.74
N GLY A 101 11.20 -11.08 -7.98
CA GLY A 101 11.75 -11.48 -9.28
C GLY A 101 11.58 -12.99 -9.56
N THR A 102 10.35 -13.52 -9.47
CA THR A 102 10.05 -14.90 -9.83
C THR A 102 9.82 -15.06 -11.32
N TRP A 103 10.04 -16.26 -11.86
CA TRP A 103 9.96 -16.54 -13.29
C TRP A 103 8.65 -16.09 -13.94
N GLY A 104 7.50 -16.35 -13.30
CA GLY A 104 6.19 -15.97 -13.80
C GLY A 104 5.98 -14.47 -13.97
N LYS A 105 6.83 -13.62 -13.32
CA LYS A 105 6.76 -12.17 -13.42
C LYS A 105 7.68 -11.57 -14.47
N PHE A 106 8.60 -12.36 -15.00
CA PHE A 106 9.51 -11.94 -16.07
C PHE A 106 8.77 -11.60 -17.38
N CYS A 107 7.59 -12.18 -17.58
CA CYS A 107 6.74 -11.96 -18.76
C CYS A 107 5.79 -10.75 -18.63
N LEU A 108 5.89 -9.96 -17.53
CA LEU A 108 5.07 -8.76 -17.30
C LEU A 108 5.68 -7.47 -17.84
N TRP A 109 6.85 -7.55 -18.48
CA TRP A 109 7.57 -6.42 -19.07
C TRP A 109 7.32 -6.33 -20.57
#